data_20d309ca373481b258f971fb0ed96cca
#
_entry.id   20d309ca373481b258f971fb0ed96cca
#
_cell.length_a   1.000
_cell.length_b   1.000
_cell.length_c   1.000
_cell.angle_alpha   90.00
_cell.angle_beta   90.00
_cell.angle_gamma   90.00
#
_symmetry.space_group_name_H-M   'P 1'
#
loop_
_entity.id
_entity.type
_entity.pdbx_description
1 polymer ?
#
loop_
_entity_poly.entity_id
_entity_poly.type
_entity_poly.pdbx_seq_one_letter_code
_entity_poly.pdbx_strand_id
1 'polypeptide(L)'
;MKKILLAILLATSGQVLALTQQEEDTLKTAALAEPSISACITDGNDVCVTDWFNAISTFIVWRTSVTQSEYQTREDLGTSFNWSGTGGFIARTQGERDAWRTMFQAGFIDPSKANVLAAFNDIFSGTGAGAVATRAHLLAVSKRAATNAEKALATGTGSDAIPGKLTFSGTISINNTASILR
;
A
#
# COMPACT_ATOMS: atom_id res chain seq x y z
N MET A 1 50.10 -20.20 -5.59
CA MET A 1 48.87 -19.92 -4.84
C MET A 1 48.02 -18.96 -5.67
N LYS A 2 47.01 -19.47 -6.41
CA LYS A 2 46.10 -18.67 -7.22
C LYS A 2 44.91 -18.23 -6.35
N LYS A 3 44.77 -16.91 -6.12
CA LYS A 3 43.61 -16.33 -5.44
C LYS A 3 42.46 -16.30 -6.44
N ILE A 4 41.44 -17.13 -6.20
CA ILE A 4 40.17 -17.07 -6.92
C ILE A 4 39.34 -15.95 -6.27
N LEU A 5 39.16 -14.86 -7.01
CA LEU A 5 38.28 -13.77 -6.62
C LEU A 5 36.84 -14.18 -7.02
N LEU A 6 36.04 -14.59 -6.05
CA LEU A 6 34.62 -14.89 -6.26
C LEU A 6 33.86 -13.56 -6.28
N ALA A 7 33.52 -13.06 -7.46
CA ALA A 7 32.64 -11.92 -7.63
C ALA A 7 31.18 -12.39 -7.38
N ILE A 8 30.62 -12.05 -6.22
CA ILE A 8 29.20 -12.22 -5.95
C ILE A 8 28.47 -11.12 -6.70
N LEU A 9 27.89 -11.47 -7.85
CA LEU A 9 26.98 -10.62 -8.58
C LEU A 9 25.64 -10.61 -7.81
N LEU A 10 25.41 -9.57 -7.00
CA LEU A 10 24.07 -9.31 -6.44
C LEU A 10 23.18 -8.85 -7.60
N ALA A 11 22.51 -9.80 -8.22
CA ALA A 11 21.36 -9.50 -9.05
C ALA A 11 20.23 -9.05 -8.13
N THR A 12 19.99 -7.74 -8.04
CA THR A 12 18.71 -7.20 -7.57
C THR A 12 17.66 -7.47 -8.64
N SER A 13 17.26 -8.71 -8.76
CA SER A 13 16.07 -9.08 -9.50
C SER A 13 14.88 -8.53 -8.72
N GLY A 14 14.26 -7.45 -9.22
CA GLY A 14 12.90 -7.13 -8.82
C GLY A 14 12.09 -8.41 -8.98
N GLN A 15 11.65 -9.00 -7.87
CA GLN A 15 10.79 -10.16 -7.91
C GLN A 15 9.47 -9.70 -8.54
N VAL A 16 9.29 -10.03 -9.81
CA VAL A 16 7.95 -10.10 -10.39
C VAL A 16 7.29 -11.26 -9.64
N LEU A 17 6.44 -10.95 -8.68
CA LEU A 17 5.63 -11.96 -8.00
C LEU A 17 4.81 -12.64 -9.09
N ALA A 18 5.08 -13.92 -9.34
CA ALA A 18 4.25 -14.70 -10.24
C ALA A 18 2.86 -14.80 -9.61
N LEU A 19 1.84 -14.41 -10.37
CA LEU A 19 0.45 -14.60 -9.98
C LEU A 19 0.17 -16.10 -9.84
N THR A 20 -0.63 -16.47 -8.86
CA THR A 20 -1.18 -17.80 -8.76
C THR A 20 -2.31 -17.98 -9.79
N GLN A 21 -2.63 -19.21 -10.19
CA GLN A 21 -3.73 -19.46 -11.10
C GLN A 21 -5.06 -18.88 -10.61
N GLN A 22 -5.32 -18.93 -9.31
CA GLN A 22 -6.53 -18.36 -8.71
C GLN A 22 -6.58 -16.83 -8.85
N GLU A 23 -5.43 -16.14 -8.71
CA GLU A 23 -5.34 -14.70 -8.93
C GLU A 23 -5.55 -14.35 -10.40
N GLU A 24 -4.96 -15.10 -11.33
CA GLU A 24 -5.18 -14.94 -12.76
C GLU A 24 -6.66 -15.12 -13.14
N ASP A 25 -7.34 -16.16 -12.64
CA ASP A 25 -8.76 -16.40 -12.88
C ASP A 25 -9.65 -15.28 -12.34
N THR A 26 -9.28 -14.74 -11.17
CA THR A 26 -9.97 -13.58 -10.56
C THR A 26 -9.81 -12.33 -11.40
N LEU A 27 -8.58 -12.04 -11.85
CA LEU A 27 -8.28 -10.90 -12.73
C LEU A 27 -8.98 -11.04 -14.09
N LYS A 28 -8.99 -12.24 -14.68
CA LYS A 28 -9.72 -12.54 -15.91
C LYS A 28 -11.21 -12.24 -15.76
N THR A 29 -11.81 -12.71 -14.67
CA THR A 29 -13.22 -12.46 -14.37
C THR A 29 -13.51 -10.97 -14.24
N ALA A 30 -12.64 -10.22 -13.55
CA ALA A 30 -12.79 -8.78 -13.37
C ALA A 30 -12.67 -8.03 -14.72
N ALA A 31 -11.71 -8.40 -15.57
CA ALA A 31 -11.53 -7.79 -16.89
C ALA A 31 -12.73 -8.06 -17.82
N LEU A 32 -13.23 -9.30 -17.85
CA LEU A 32 -14.38 -9.67 -18.68
C LEU A 32 -15.70 -8.99 -18.23
N ALA A 33 -15.79 -8.64 -16.95
CA ALA A 33 -16.95 -7.93 -16.40
C ALA A 33 -16.91 -6.41 -16.63
N GLU A 34 -15.79 -5.86 -17.16
CA GLU A 34 -15.59 -4.42 -17.32
C GLU A 34 -15.93 -3.95 -18.75
N PRO A 35 -17.06 -3.24 -18.94
CA PRO A 35 -17.50 -2.85 -20.29
C PRO A 35 -16.54 -1.89 -21.00
N SER A 36 -15.80 -1.07 -20.24
CA SER A 36 -14.92 -0.04 -20.81
C SER A 36 -13.75 -0.61 -21.61
N ILE A 37 -13.36 -1.87 -21.37
CA ILE A 37 -12.26 -2.55 -22.07
C ILE A 37 -12.70 -3.73 -22.93
N SER A 38 -14.00 -3.95 -23.11
CA SER A 38 -14.52 -5.10 -23.88
C SER A 38 -14.02 -5.12 -25.33
N ALA A 39 -13.89 -3.96 -25.98
CA ALA A 39 -13.29 -3.85 -27.31
C ALA A 39 -11.81 -4.26 -27.31
N CYS A 40 -11.03 -3.82 -26.31
CA CYS A 40 -9.62 -4.19 -26.19
C CYS A 40 -9.43 -5.71 -26.04
N ILE A 41 -10.31 -6.37 -25.29
CA ILE A 41 -10.27 -7.82 -25.11
C ILE A 41 -10.63 -8.52 -26.43
N THR A 42 -11.68 -8.07 -27.12
CA THR A 42 -12.12 -8.64 -28.41
C THR A 42 -11.04 -8.52 -29.48
N ASP A 43 -10.34 -7.39 -29.51
CA ASP A 43 -9.29 -7.09 -30.50
C ASP A 43 -7.92 -7.70 -30.12
N GLY A 44 -7.82 -8.38 -28.96
CA GLY A 44 -6.58 -8.95 -28.46
C GLY A 44 -5.52 -7.91 -28.10
N ASN A 45 -5.95 -6.70 -27.69
CA ASN A 45 -5.06 -5.58 -27.35
C ASN A 45 -4.61 -5.69 -25.89
N ASP A 46 -3.59 -6.52 -25.64
CA ASP A 46 -3.04 -6.75 -24.31
C ASP A 46 -2.51 -5.47 -23.64
N VAL A 47 -2.05 -4.46 -24.41
CA VAL A 47 -1.57 -3.17 -23.88
C VAL A 47 -2.72 -2.41 -23.24
N CYS A 48 -3.84 -2.25 -23.94
CA CYS A 48 -5.02 -1.55 -23.42
C CYS A 48 -5.54 -2.21 -22.14
N VAL A 49 -5.58 -3.53 -22.07
CA VAL A 49 -6.03 -4.26 -20.86
C VAL A 49 -5.03 -4.12 -19.73
N THR A 50 -3.72 -4.13 -20.02
CA THR A 50 -2.66 -3.88 -19.04
C THR A 50 -2.79 -2.47 -18.43
N ASP A 51 -3.03 -1.47 -19.24
CA ASP A 51 -3.23 -0.09 -18.80
C ASP A 51 -4.44 0.02 -17.86
N TRP A 52 -5.53 -0.67 -18.20
CA TRP A 52 -6.70 -0.73 -17.32
C TRP A 52 -6.39 -1.42 -15.99
N PHE A 53 -5.70 -2.55 -15.97
CA PHE A 53 -5.31 -3.21 -14.72
C PHE A 53 -4.49 -2.30 -13.81
N ASN A 54 -3.62 -1.49 -14.38
CA ASN A 54 -2.72 -0.60 -13.64
C ASN A 54 -3.33 0.79 -13.36
N ALA A 55 -4.49 1.10 -13.94
CA ALA A 55 -5.19 2.35 -13.67
C ALA A 55 -5.71 2.41 -12.23
N ILE A 56 -5.64 3.61 -11.64
CA ILE A 56 -6.12 3.86 -10.27
C ILE A 56 -7.64 3.78 -10.23
N SER A 57 -8.16 3.02 -9.28
CA SER A 57 -9.58 2.88 -8.98
C SER A 57 -10.00 3.78 -7.81
N THR A 58 -11.30 3.81 -7.52
CA THR A 58 -11.85 4.48 -6.32
C THR A 58 -11.80 3.62 -5.06
N PHE A 59 -11.34 2.38 -5.17
CA PHE A 59 -11.24 1.44 -4.05
C PHE A 59 -10.05 1.81 -3.17
N ILE A 60 -10.27 2.08 -1.89
CA ILE A 60 -9.25 2.46 -0.93
C ILE A 60 -8.69 1.21 -0.24
N VAL A 61 -7.37 1.13 -0.11
CA VAL A 61 -6.67 0.03 0.55
C VAL A 61 -5.70 0.54 1.61
N TRP A 62 -5.43 -0.32 2.60
CA TRP A 62 -4.29 -0.09 3.48
C TRP A 62 -2.98 -0.28 2.70
N ARG A 63 -2.04 0.61 2.93
CA ARG A 63 -0.65 0.44 2.47
C ARG A 63 0.01 -0.65 3.30
N THR A 64 0.91 -1.41 2.67
CA THR A 64 1.67 -2.48 3.33
C THR A 64 3.08 -2.05 3.74
N SER A 65 3.48 -0.85 3.32
CA SER A 65 4.78 -0.27 3.65
C SER A 65 4.66 1.25 3.70
N VAL A 66 4.95 1.85 4.86
CA VAL A 66 5.02 3.30 5.06
C VAL A 66 6.21 3.61 5.95
N THR A 67 7.03 4.55 5.53
CA THR A 67 8.21 5.00 6.29
C THR A 67 7.84 6.05 7.34
N GLN A 68 8.70 6.21 8.35
CA GLN A 68 8.54 7.28 9.33
C GLN A 68 8.53 8.66 8.67
N SER A 69 9.40 8.88 7.68
CA SER A 69 9.49 10.14 6.94
C SER A 69 8.18 10.48 6.25
N GLU A 70 7.52 9.50 5.59
CA GLU A 70 6.22 9.75 4.94
C GLU A 70 5.17 10.23 5.94
N TYR A 71 5.10 9.66 7.13
CA TYR A 71 4.19 10.15 8.17
C TYR A 71 4.50 11.57 8.62
N GLN A 72 5.76 11.94 8.67
CA GLN A 72 6.21 13.21 9.23
C GLN A 72 6.22 14.37 8.23
N THR A 73 6.31 14.07 6.93
CA THR A 73 6.53 15.10 5.90
C THR A 73 5.41 15.20 4.87
N ARG A 74 4.47 14.26 4.84
CA ARG A 74 3.40 14.26 3.84
C ARG A 74 2.31 15.25 4.19
N GLU A 75 2.07 16.24 3.31
CA GLU A 75 1.09 17.33 3.49
C GLU A 75 0.01 17.38 2.38
N ASP A 76 0.17 16.57 1.31
CA ASP A 76 -0.71 16.54 0.14
C ASP A 76 -2.14 16.01 0.43
N LEU A 77 -2.37 15.50 1.64
CA LEU A 77 -3.64 14.92 2.06
C LEU A 77 -4.57 15.92 2.80
N GLY A 78 -4.19 17.21 2.87
CA GLY A 78 -4.93 18.21 3.66
C GLY A 78 -4.86 17.99 5.17
N THR A 79 -3.96 17.14 5.62
CA THR A 79 -3.65 16.85 7.03
C THR A 79 -2.15 16.93 7.23
N SER A 80 -1.69 17.14 8.47
CA SER A 80 -0.26 17.23 8.76
C SER A 80 0.10 16.53 10.07
N PHE A 81 1.33 16.07 10.18
CA PHE A 81 1.88 15.53 11.43
C PHE A 81 2.08 16.66 12.43
N ASN A 82 1.45 16.58 13.59
CA ASN A 82 1.54 17.62 14.59
C ASN A 82 2.80 17.44 15.46
N TRP A 83 3.81 18.25 15.21
CA TRP A 83 5.06 18.22 15.96
C TRP A 83 4.95 18.86 17.34
N SER A 84 4.25 20.00 17.46
CA SER A 84 4.18 20.84 18.64
C SER A 84 2.74 21.04 19.12
N GLY A 85 2.60 21.72 20.28
CA GLY A 85 1.29 22.01 20.87
C GLY A 85 0.69 20.85 21.65
N THR A 86 -0.51 21.08 22.18
CA THR A 86 -1.21 20.10 23.01
C THR A 86 -1.59 18.86 22.18
N GLY A 87 -1.03 17.70 22.54
CA GLY A 87 -1.26 16.44 21.83
C GLY A 87 -0.33 16.17 20.66
N GLY A 88 0.58 17.11 20.31
CA GLY A 88 1.63 16.88 19.31
C GLY A 88 2.73 15.95 19.78
N PHE A 89 3.66 15.59 18.89
CA PHE A 89 4.71 14.60 19.13
C PHE A 89 5.63 14.99 20.31
N ILE A 90 6.02 16.27 20.39
CA ILE A 90 6.92 16.76 21.46
C ILE A 90 6.24 16.69 22.84
N ALA A 91 4.91 16.82 22.90
CA ALA A 91 4.14 16.72 24.14
C ALA A 91 3.93 15.27 24.62
N ARG A 92 4.31 14.25 23.82
CA ARG A 92 4.25 12.86 24.23
C ARG A 92 5.30 12.55 25.30
N THR A 93 5.01 11.57 26.14
CA THR A 93 5.98 11.05 27.11
C THR A 93 7.22 10.48 26.40
N GLN A 94 8.32 10.34 27.13
CA GLN A 94 9.52 9.72 26.55
C GLN A 94 9.22 8.29 26.03
N GLY A 95 8.46 7.50 26.79
CA GLY A 95 8.09 6.15 26.39
C GLY A 95 7.27 6.09 25.10
N GLU A 96 6.30 7.00 24.92
CA GLU A 96 5.51 7.10 23.68
C GLU A 96 6.39 7.49 22.48
N ARG A 97 7.32 8.44 22.67
CA ARG A 97 8.27 8.83 21.59
C ARG A 97 9.24 7.71 21.24
N ASP A 98 9.69 6.94 22.22
CA ASP A 98 10.57 5.79 21.98
C ASP A 98 9.81 4.63 21.34
N ALA A 99 8.56 4.39 21.71
CA ALA A 99 7.68 3.44 21.05
C ALA A 99 7.48 3.81 19.56
N TRP A 100 7.21 5.09 19.25
CA TRP A 100 7.13 5.60 17.88
C TRP A 100 8.40 5.29 17.07
N ARG A 101 9.58 5.58 17.60
CA ARG A 101 10.85 5.31 16.92
C ARG A 101 11.08 3.81 16.73
N THR A 102 10.75 3.01 17.75
CA THR A 102 10.91 1.55 17.73
C THR A 102 10.06 0.89 16.65
N MET A 103 8.85 1.40 16.39
CA MET A 103 8.00 0.88 15.31
C MET A 103 8.69 0.89 13.95
N PHE A 104 9.58 1.85 13.71
CA PHE A 104 10.26 2.04 12.42
C PHE A 104 11.69 1.49 12.37
N GLN A 105 12.12 0.67 13.32
CA GLN A 105 13.48 0.10 13.31
C GLN A 105 13.80 -0.72 12.06
N ALA A 106 12.79 -1.33 11.44
CA ALA A 106 12.94 -2.01 10.15
C ALA A 106 12.89 -1.07 8.93
N GLY A 107 12.82 0.27 9.15
CA GLY A 107 12.72 1.28 8.11
C GLY A 107 11.28 1.63 7.70
N PHE A 108 10.35 0.73 7.83
CA PHE A 108 8.94 0.92 7.50
C PHE A 108 8.02 0.12 8.43
N ILE A 109 6.73 0.44 8.41
CA ILE A 109 5.68 -0.33 9.08
C ILE A 109 4.59 -0.72 8.08
N ASP A 110 3.83 -1.75 8.44
CA ASP A 110 2.67 -2.23 7.68
C ASP A 110 1.37 -1.83 8.37
N PRO A 111 0.73 -0.72 7.98
CA PRO A 111 -0.51 -0.25 8.59
C PRO A 111 -1.74 -1.11 8.27
N SER A 112 -1.64 -2.15 7.43
CA SER A 112 -2.71 -3.14 7.27
C SER A 112 -2.88 -4.02 8.53
N LYS A 113 -1.91 -3.98 9.46
CA LYS A 113 -1.90 -4.77 10.69
C LYS A 113 -2.63 -4.04 11.82
N ALA A 114 -3.56 -4.72 12.47
CA ALA A 114 -4.37 -4.16 13.54
C ALA A 114 -3.54 -3.64 14.72
N ASN A 115 -2.44 -4.30 15.08
CA ASN A 115 -1.54 -3.87 16.13
C ASN A 115 -0.81 -2.56 15.81
N VAL A 116 -0.52 -2.27 14.54
CA VAL A 116 0.07 -0.99 14.12
C VAL A 116 -0.95 0.13 14.27
N LEU A 117 -2.20 -0.09 13.85
CA LEU A 117 -3.28 0.88 14.04
C LEU A 117 -3.59 1.12 15.53
N ALA A 118 -3.55 0.08 16.37
CA ALA A 118 -3.69 0.22 17.80
C ALA A 118 -2.55 1.07 18.41
N ALA A 119 -1.31 0.85 17.99
CA ALA A 119 -0.16 1.62 18.45
C ALA A 119 -0.27 3.12 18.15
N PHE A 120 -0.90 3.51 17.02
CA PHE A 120 -1.18 4.93 16.75
C PHE A 120 -2.11 5.54 17.79
N ASN A 121 -3.13 4.80 18.24
CA ASN A 121 -4.05 5.25 19.27
C ASN A 121 -3.38 5.33 20.65
N ASP A 122 -2.50 4.38 20.96
CA ASP A 122 -1.79 4.33 22.23
C ASP A 122 -0.75 5.47 22.33
N ILE A 123 0.07 5.65 21.30
CA ILE A 123 1.12 6.68 21.25
C ILE A 123 0.51 8.10 21.22
N PHE A 124 -0.51 8.33 20.43
CA PHE A 124 -1.20 9.61 20.32
C PHE A 124 -2.56 9.58 21.04
N SER A 125 -2.57 9.03 22.27
CA SER A 125 -3.77 8.90 23.08
C SER A 125 -4.38 10.26 23.46
N GLY A 126 -5.64 10.23 23.88
CA GLY A 126 -6.37 11.40 24.35
C GLY A 126 -7.32 12.03 23.31
N THR A 127 -8.20 12.92 23.82
CA THR A 127 -9.26 13.59 23.06
C THR A 127 -8.91 15.02 22.64
N GLY A 128 -7.74 15.53 23.01
CA GLY A 128 -7.29 16.85 22.63
C GLY A 128 -7.15 16.98 21.10
N ALA A 129 -7.49 18.15 20.56
CA ALA A 129 -7.54 18.40 19.11
C ALA A 129 -6.25 17.98 18.38
N GLY A 130 -5.07 18.25 18.97
CA GLY A 130 -3.78 17.88 18.38
C GLY A 130 -3.57 16.35 18.29
N ALA A 131 -3.97 15.59 19.31
CA ALA A 131 -3.88 14.13 19.29
C ALA A 131 -4.84 13.53 18.26
N VAL A 132 -6.08 14.02 18.20
CA VAL A 132 -7.08 13.61 17.22
C VAL A 132 -6.60 13.91 15.80
N ALA A 133 -6.09 15.13 15.55
CA ALA A 133 -5.57 15.53 14.24
C ALA A 133 -4.37 14.66 13.81
N THR A 134 -3.44 14.36 14.74
CA THR A 134 -2.30 13.48 14.43
C THR A 134 -2.77 12.06 14.05
N ARG A 135 -3.68 11.47 14.80
CA ARG A 135 -4.23 10.14 14.45
C ARG A 135 -4.92 10.15 13.08
N ALA A 136 -5.72 11.18 12.81
CA ALA A 136 -6.36 11.33 11.50
C ALA A 136 -5.33 11.39 10.36
N HIS A 137 -4.23 12.17 10.56
CA HIS A 137 -3.13 12.22 9.62
C HIS A 137 -2.45 10.86 9.42
N LEU A 138 -2.11 10.16 10.50
CA LEU A 138 -1.51 8.82 10.41
C LEU A 138 -2.39 7.85 9.62
N LEU A 139 -3.70 7.85 9.88
CA LEU A 139 -4.65 7.03 9.14
C LEU A 139 -4.75 7.44 7.66
N ALA A 140 -4.71 8.73 7.35
CA ALA A 140 -4.74 9.21 5.96
C ALA A 140 -3.48 8.77 5.19
N VAL A 141 -2.29 8.92 5.78
CA VAL A 141 -1.02 8.47 5.17
C VAL A 141 -0.97 6.95 4.99
N SER A 142 -1.63 6.21 5.89
CA SER A 142 -1.70 4.75 5.86
C SER A 142 -2.55 4.17 4.74
N LYS A 143 -3.28 4.99 4.00
CA LYS A 143 -4.22 4.57 2.96
C LYS A 143 -3.79 5.08 1.58
N ARG A 144 -4.27 4.41 0.54
CA ARG A 144 -4.17 4.87 -0.85
C ARG A 144 -5.28 4.28 -1.70
N ALA A 145 -5.52 4.86 -2.84
CA ALA A 145 -6.31 4.22 -3.88
C ALA A 145 -5.57 2.99 -4.45
N ALA A 146 -6.31 1.93 -4.72
CA ALA A 146 -5.79 0.72 -5.35
C ALA A 146 -5.83 0.84 -6.89
N THR A 147 -5.00 0.09 -7.58
CA THR A 147 -5.20 -0.16 -9.02
C THR A 147 -6.41 -1.08 -9.25
N ASN A 148 -6.89 -1.19 -10.49
CA ASN A 148 -8.00 -2.12 -10.78
C ASN A 148 -7.59 -3.58 -10.51
N ALA A 149 -6.34 -3.97 -10.77
CA ALA A 149 -5.84 -5.30 -10.44
C ALA A 149 -5.82 -5.53 -8.92
N GLU A 150 -5.29 -4.58 -8.16
CA GLU A 150 -5.28 -4.65 -6.69
C GLU A 150 -6.69 -4.69 -6.11
N LYS A 151 -7.63 -3.88 -6.66
CA LYS A 151 -9.05 -3.91 -6.28
C LYS A 151 -9.68 -5.29 -6.49
N ALA A 152 -9.41 -5.92 -7.62
CA ALA A 152 -9.96 -7.24 -7.96
C ALA A 152 -9.48 -8.32 -6.99
N LEU A 153 -8.25 -8.21 -6.50
CA LEU A 153 -7.62 -9.18 -5.60
C LEU A 153 -7.73 -8.81 -4.11
N ALA A 154 -8.13 -7.57 -3.78
CA ALA A 154 -8.25 -7.12 -2.39
C ALA A 154 -9.45 -7.74 -1.68
N THR A 155 -9.40 -7.78 -0.35
CA THR A 155 -10.52 -8.16 0.50
C THR A 155 -11.07 -6.94 1.25
N GLY A 156 -12.37 -6.95 1.56
CA GLY A 156 -13.04 -5.86 2.29
C GLY A 156 -13.84 -4.93 1.38
N THR A 157 -14.36 -3.84 1.93
CA THR A 157 -15.28 -2.92 1.21
C THR A 157 -14.56 -1.86 0.38
N GLY A 158 -13.30 -1.55 0.70
CA GLY A 158 -12.50 -0.55 0.00
C GLY A 158 -13.02 0.88 0.10
N SER A 159 -13.75 1.20 1.15
CA SER A 159 -14.14 2.58 1.47
C SER A 159 -13.06 3.27 2.32
N ASP A 160 -13.09 4.61 2.40
CA ASP A 160 -12.17 5.35 3.28
C ASP A 160 -12.33 4.96 4.76
N ALA A 161 -13.54 4.66 5.20
CA ALA A 161 -13.82 4.23 6.58
C ALA A 161 -13.37 2.77 6.84
N ILE A 162 -13.48 1.90 5.83
CA ILE A 162 -13.12 0.48 5.92
C ILE A 162 -12.28 0.12 4.68
N PRO A 163 -10.99 0.49 4.67
CA PRO A 163 -10.10 0.18 3.57
C PRO A 163 -9.94 -1.33 3.37
N GLY A 164 -9.79 -1.74 2.12
CA GLY A 164 -9.49 -3.12 1.78
C GLY A 164 -8.08 -3.52 2.21
N LYS A 165 -7.87 -4.84 2.30
CA LYS A 165 -6.54 -5.43 2.53
C LYS A 165 -6.03 -6.03 1.23
N LEU A 166 -4.80 -5.70 0.88
CA LEU A 166 -4.14 -6.25 -0.30
C LEU A 166 -3.68 -7.68 -0.06
N THR A 167 -3.99 -8.56 -0.99
CA THR A 167 -3.33 -9.87 -1.14
C THR A 167 -2.23 -9.82 -2.20
N PHE A 168 -2.37 -8.89 -3.16
CA PHE A 168 -1.41 -8.57 -4.19
C PHE A 168 -1.09 -7.07 -4.13
N SER A 169 0.16 -6.70 -4.34
CA SER A 169 0.61 -5.31 -4.45
C SER A 169 1.64 -5.20 -5.56
N GLY A 170 1.34 -4.41 -6.58
CA GLY A 170 2.25 -4.23 -7.71
C GLY A 170 1.51 -3.89 -8.99
N THR A 171 2.23 -4.01 -10.11
CA THR A 171 1.73 -3.77 -11.45
C THR A 171 1.59 -5.07 -12.23
N ILE A 172 0.58 -5.13 -13.08
CA ILE A 172 0.42 -6.21 -14.07
C ILE A 172 1.27 -5.86 -15.30
N SER A 173 2.07 -6.81 -15.76
CA SER A 173 2.83 -6.67 -17.01
C SER A 173 2.00 -7.14 -18.21
N ILE A 174 2.42 -6.74 -19.42
CA ILE A 174 1.79 -7.21 -20.67
C ILE A 174 1.83 -8.75 -20.77
N ASN A 175 2.93 -9.38 -20.32
CA ASN A 175 3.05 -10.83 -20.32
C ASN A 175 2.04 -11.49 -19.36
N ASN A 176 1.82 -10.90 -18.17
CA ASN A 176 0.78 -11.36 -17.26
C ASN A 176 -0.60 -11.21 -17.89
N THR A 177 -0.90 -10.08 -18.53
CA THR A 177 -2.18 -9.85 -19.21
C THR A 177 -2.43 -10.91 -20.29
N ALA A 178 -1.42 -11.22 -21.12
CA ALA A 178 -1.51 -12.25 -22.11
C ALA A 178 -1.78 -13.65 -21.51
N SER A 179 -1.20 -13.97 -20.34
CA SER A 179 -1.47 -15.20 -19.59
C SER A 179 -2.91 -15.22 -19.05
N ILE A 180 -3.34 -14.14 -18.44
CA ILE A 180 -4.67 -13.99 -17.82
C ILE A 180 -5.79 -14.16 -18.84
N LEU A 181 -5.66 -13.61 -20.06
CA LEU A 181 -6.73 -13.57 -21.05
C LEU A 181 -6.81 -14.83 -21.94
N ARG A 182 -5.75 -15.59 -22.06
CA ARG A 182 -5.66 -16.81 -22.90
C ARG A 182 -5.91 -18.07 -22.10
#